data_0fc5544d98ab3bd5e0c17e9a3d0b9416
#
_entry.id   0fc5544d98ab3bd5e0c17e9a3d0b9416
#
_cell.length_a   1.000
_cell.length_b   1.000
_cell.length_c   1.000
_cell.angle_alpha   90.00
_cell.angle_beta   90.00
_cell.angle_gamma   90.00
#
_symmetry.space_group_name_H-M   'P 1'
#
loop_
_entity.id
_entity.type
_entity.pdbx_description
1 polymer ?
#
loop_
_entity_poly.entity_id
_entity_poly.type
_entity_poly.pdbx_seq_one_letter_code
_entity_poly.pdbx_strand_id
1 'polypeptide(L)'
;MSPELIDRAVQLRRALAEAGGLAATERFVAAQRGLTRADRELLLDWAGNSVRGVFEVRASQGARAGRVVSALNLVDELDYQVHGLGAVPAGASGGFFAGTLLPLADDDSAWLAAGDEIWYPRSDAPQVARLAIDLATRKPELVFRNQEKATQGWAYMRRDREEFVAFFGRDELVLPTLEAEGRLNAYYKMRRDSALAARGRHRAVSDTGETTFVMPEGFFQFDTVGIIYDEVDGFVVVPEYGMLAAMFADPALAADPGHANVLRAYLREDSIPPLPLRRLAAAYPGNVDAVFRRVLGNRSFSWNQNGIGLLRKRKPGYYAAEPTPGVAVLSDRLLALARGAALARRP
;
A
#
# COMPACT_ATOMS: atom_id res chain seq x y z
N MET A 1 -31.11 7.99 2.95
CA MET A 1 -30.47 8.36 4.23
C MET A 1 -31.28 9.47 4.91
N SER A 2 -31.51 9.38 6.24
CA SER A 2 -32.31 10.40 6.93
C SER A 2 -31.50 11.68 7.17
N PRO A 3 -32.11 12.88 7.07
CA PRO A 3 -31.45 14.14 7.42
C PRO A 3 -30.90 14.16 8.86
N GLU A 4 -31.59 13.52 9.78
CA GLU A 4 -31.20 13.42 11.19
C GLU A 4 -29.87 12.71 11.40
N LEU A 5 -29.60 11.65 10.61
CA LEU A 5 -28.32 10.93 10.65
C LEU A 5 -27.17 11.81 10.17
N ILE A 6 -27.39 12.58 9.09
CA ILE A 6 -26.37 13.52 8.57
C ILE A 6 -26.07 14.60 9.61
N ASP A 7 -27.09 15.21 10.20
CA ASP A 7 -26.91 16.25 11.21
C ASP A 7 -26.16 15.72 12.43
N ARG A 8 -26.49 14.50 12.87
CA ARG A 8 -25.80 13.83 13.97
C ARG A 8 -24.34 13.54 13.64
N ALA A 9 -24.07 13.02 12.43
CA ALA A 9 -22.72 12.77 11.97
C ALA A 9 -21.87 14.05 11.88
N VAL A 10 -22.46 15.16 11.40
CA VAL A 10 -21.80 16.48 11.39
C VAL A 10 -21.44 16.96 12.80
N GLN A 11 -22.33 16.75 13.79
CA GLN A 11 -22.05 17.10 15.19
C GLN A 11 -20.90 16.24 15.76
N LEU A 12 -20.92 14.91 15.55
CA LEU A 12 -19.89 14.00 16.01
C LEU A 12 -18.53 14.32 15.38
N ARG A 13 -18.51 14.62 14.07
CA ARG A 13 -17.31 15.06 13.35
C ARG A 13 -16.68 16.30 13.99
N ARG A 14 -17.49 17.33 14.30
CA ARG A 14 -16.99 18.55 14.94
C ARG A 14 -16.40 18.27 16.31
N ALA A 15 -17.09 17.49 17.14
CA ALA A 15 -16.61 17.10 18.47
C ALA A 15 -15.32 16.26 18.38
N LEU A 16 -15.21 15.36 17.40
CA LEU A 16 -14.01 14.58 17.15
C LEU A 16 -12.83 15.43 16.68
N ALA A 17 -13.08 16.42 15.82
CA ALA A 17 -12.05 17.36 15.36
C ALA A 17 -11.48 18.19 16.51
N GLU A 18 -12.34 18.67 17.44
CA GLU A 18 -11.93 19.36 18.67
C GLU A 18 -11.10 18.46 19.61
N ALA A 19 -11.37 17.16 19.62
CA ALA A 19 -10.64 16.17 20.43
C ALA A 19 -9.31 15.71 19.83
N GLY A 20 -8.93 16.15 18.61
CA GLY A 20 -7.69 15.79 17.94
C GLY A 20 -7.85 14.92 16.70
N GLY A 21 -9.05 14.84 16.14
CA GLY A 21 -9.37 14.15 14.88
C GLY A 21 -9.34 12.63 14.97
N LEU A 22 -9.24 11.96 13.82
CA LEU A 22 -9.34 10.50 13.72
C LEU A 22 -8.30 9.75 14.55
N ALA A 23 -7.09 10.28 14.70
CA ALA A 23 -6.04 9.68 15.53
C ALA A 23 -6.39 9.63 17.04
N ALA A 24 -7.41 10.40 17.48
CA ALA A 24 -7.88 10.42 18.85
C ALA A 24 -9.19 9.64 19.05
N THR A 25 -9.72 8.97 18.03
CA THR A 25 -11.06 8.36 18.04
C THR A 25 -11.27 7.41 19.21
N GLU A 26 -10.37 6.47 19.44
CA GLU A 26 -10.50 5.51 20.56
C GLU A 26 -10.54 6.21 21.91
N ARG A 27 -9.66 7.20 22.13
CA ARG A 27 -9.62 7.98 23.36
C ARG A 27 -10.89 8.83 23.52
N PHE A 28 -11.37 9.43 22.42
CA PHE A 28 -12.60 10.19 22.38
C PHE A 28 -13.81 9.32 22.75
N VAL A 29 -13.95 8.15 22.10
CA VAL A 29 -15.04 7.20 22.39
C VAL A 29 -15.02 6.74 23.83
N ALA A 30 -13.83 6.46 24.40
CA ALA A 30 -13.68 6.05 25.79
C ALA A 30 -14.02 7.16 26.79
N ALA A 31 -13.71 8.42 26.46
CA ALA A 31 -13.92 9.58 27.36
C ALA A 31 -15.37 10.10 27.35
N GLN A 32 -16.11 9.91 26.25
CA GLN A 32 -17.45 10.47 26.09
C GLN A 32 -18.55 9.58 26.69
N ARG A 33 -19.15 10.02 27.78
CA ARG A 33 -20.25 9.29 28.46
C ARG A 33 -21.62 9.42 27.78
N GLY A 34 -21.83 10.44 26.95
CA GLY A 34 -23.12 10.75 26.29
C GLY A 34 -23.28 10.13 24.89
N LEU A 35 -22.31 9.33 24.40
CA LEU A 35 -22.42 8.67 23.10
C LEU A 35 -23.38 7.48 23.18
N THR A 36 -24.31 7.40 22.23
CA THR A 36 -25.12 6.20 22.03
C THR A 36 -24.25 5.06 21.49
N ARG A 37 -24.81 3.84 21.46
CA ARG A 37 -24.12 2.70 20.84
C ARG A 37 -23.84 2.95 19.36
N ALA A 38 -24.84 3.48 18.63
CA ALA A 38 -24.69 3.83 17.22
C ALA A 38 -23.61 4.90 16.96
N ASP A 39 -23.54 5.94 17.82
CA ASP A 39 -22.48 6.95 17.73
C ASP A 39 -21.08 6.32 17.90
N ARG A 40 -20.91 5.38 18.79
CA ARG A 40 -19.63 4.69 19.03
C ARG A 40 -19.23 3.82 17.84
N GLU A 41 -20.19 3.05 17.33
CA GLU A 41 -19.97 2.20 16.13
C GLU A 41 -19.57 3.06 14.93
N LEU A 42 -20.26 4.18 14.68
CA LEU A 42 -19.95 5.12 13.61
C LEU A 42 -18.56 5.74 13.75
N LEU A 43 -18.18 6.18 14.95
CA LEU A 43 -16.86 6.78 15.19
C LEU A 43 -15.72 5.77 15.00
N LEU A 44 -15.90 4.52 15.42
CA LEU A 44 -14.91 3.45 15.23
C LEU A 44 -14.82 3.07 13.74
N ASP A 45 -15.94 3.05 13.04
CA ASP A 45 -15.97 2.83 11.58
C ASP A 45 -15.19 3.93 10.84
N TRP A 46 -15.32 5.20 11.24
CA TRP A 46 -14.55 6.29 10.67
C TRP A 46 -13.03 6.09 10.79
N ALA A 47 -12.57 5.57 11.94
CA ALA A 47 -11.16 5.32 12.16
C ALA A 47 -10.60 4.23 11.22
N GLY A 48 -11.41 3.20 10.93
CA GLY A 48 -11.01 2.07 10.08
C GLY A 48 -11.26 2.28 8.59
N ASN A 49 -12.35 2.97 8.23
CA ASN A 49 -12.89 2.98 6.86
C ASN A 49 -12.90 4.37 6.19
N SER A 50 -12.30 5.40 6.79
CA SER A 50 -12.14 6.70 6.14
C SER A 50 -11.34 6.61 4.84
N VAL A 51 -11.70 7.46 3.86
CA VAL A 51 -11.05 7.51 2.55
C VAL A 51 -10.33 8.83 2.38
N ARG A 52 -9.02 8.79 2.34
CA ARG A 52 -8.20 9.92 1.94
C ARG A 52 -8.00 9.88 0.42
N GLY A 53 -8.32 10.99 -0.26
CA GLY A 53 -8.26 11.02 -1.70
C GLY A 53 -8.12 12.41 -2.30
N VAL A 54 -8.11 12.41 -3.62
CA VAL A 54 -8.18 13.61 -4.48
C VAL A 54 -9.39 13.43 -5.38
N PHE A 55 -10.38 14.29 -5.23
CA PHE A 55 -11.70 14.12 -5.78
C PHE A 55 -11.99 15.15 -6.88
N GLU A 56 -12.47 14.69 -8.03
CA GLU A 56 -13.00 15.54 -9.09
C GLU A 56 -14.49 15.72 -8.89
N VAL A 57 -14.96 16.97 -8.80
CA VAL A 57 -16.36 17.31 -8.66
C VAL A 57 -17.08 17.14 -9.98
N ARG A 58 -18.01 16.18 -10.05
CA ARG A 58 -18.83 15.90 -11.25
C ARG A 58 -20.12 16.68 -11.27
N ALA A 59 -20.85 16.68 -10.15
CA ALA A 59 -22.12 17.38 -10.00
C ALA A 59 -22.30 17.86 -8.56
N SER A 60 -23.10 18.89 -8.39
CA SER A 60 -23.52 19.40 -7.09
C SER A 60 -25.02 19.65 -7.11
N GLN A 61 -25.76 19.04 -6.18
CA GLN A 61 -27.21 19.13 -6.07
C GLN A 61 -27.59 19.62 -4.68
N GLY A 62 -28.73 20.37 -4.61
CA GLY A 62 -29.32 20.85 -3.35
C GLY A 62 -28.92 22.26 -2.94
N ALA A 63 -29.64 22.82 -1.95
CA ALA A 63 -29.37 24.13 -1.35
C ALA A 63 -28.25 24.01 -0.29
N ARG A 64 -27.70 25.15 0.17
CA ARG A 64 -26.51 25.27 1.03
C ARG A 64 -26.40 24.24 2.19
N ALA A 65 -27.48 23.95 2.89
CA ALA A 65 -27.47 23.10 4.07
C ALA A 65 -27.60 21.59 3.77
N GLY A 66 -28.14 21.23 2.60
CA GLY A 66 -28.33 19.82 2.18
C GLY A 66 -27.62 19.50 0.86
N ARG A 67 -26.52 20.20 0.56
CA ARG A 67 -25.82 20.02 -0.70
C ARG A 67 -25.10 18.67 -0.70
N VAL A 68 -25.37 17.86 -1.73
CA VAL A 68 -24.66 16.64 -2.05
C VAL A 68 -23.78 16.89 -3.27
N VAL A 69 -22.53 16.49 -3.17
CA VAL A 69 -21.57 16.59 -4.27
C VAL A 69 -21.23 15.20 -4.75
N SER A 70 -21.51 14.91 -6.02
CA SER A 70 -21.00 13.73 -6.69
C SER A 70 -19.57 13.98 -7.11
N ALA A 71 -18.65 13.16 -6.65
CA ALA A 71 -17.22 13.30 -6.90
C ALA A 71 -16.57 11.94 -7.24
N LEU A 72 -15.65 11.97 -8.22
CA LEU A 72 -14.82 10.83 -8.56
C LEU A 72 -13.48 10.94 -7.81
N ASN A 73 -13.13 9.95 -7.02
CA ASN A 73 -11.78 9.88 -6.46
C ASN A 73 -10.78 9.47 -7.55
N LEU A 74 -9.79 10.31 -7.80
CA LEU A 74 -8.76 10.06 -8.82
C LEU A 74 -7.77 8.94 -8.43
N VAL A 75 -7.77 8.52 -7.16
CA VAL A 75 -6.86 7.47 -6.64
C VAL A 75 -7.44 6.09 -6.90
N ASP A 76 -8.67 5.82 -6.41
CA ASP A 76 -9.33 4.51 -6.55
C ASP A 76 -10.31 4.44 -7.74
N GLU A 77 -10.66 5.59 -8.34
CA GLU A 77 -11.64 5.71 -9.43
C GLU A 77 -13.06 5.27 -9.09
N LEU A 78 -13.43 5.37 -7.81
CA LEU A 78 -14.79 5.18 -7.36
C LEU A 78 -15.54 6.52 -7.27
N ASP A 79 -16.84 6.47 -7.49
CA ASP A 79 -17.73 7.62 -7.32
C ASP A 79 -18.24 7.71 -5.88
N TYR A 80 -18.24 8.92 -5.33
CA TYR A 80 -18.62 9.22 -3.95
C TYR A 80 -19.74 10.28 -3.91
N GLN A 81 -20.78 10.04 -3.09
CA GLN A 81 -21.79 11.03 -2.79
C GLN A 81 -21.42 11.73 -1.48
N VAL A 82 -20.87 12.95 -1.58
CA VAL A 82 -20.25 13.65 -0.46
C VAL A 82 -21.20 14.67 0.15
N HIS A 83 -21.46 14.49 1.44
CA HIS A 83 -22.23 15.39 2.30
C HIS A 83 -21.33 16.24 3.18
N GLY A 84 -21.86 17.32 3.73
CA GLY A 84 -21.19 18.13 4.76
C GLY A 84 -19.96 18.88 4.27
N LEU A 85 -19.73 18.97 2.96
CA LEU A 85 -18.74 19.88 2.40
C LEU A 85 -19.06 21.30 2.83
N GLY A 86 -18.06 22.03 3.31
CA GLY A 86 -18.20 23.42 3.71
C GLY A 86 -18.62 24.35 2.56
N ALA A 87 -18.04 25.54 2.44
CA ALA A 87 -18.32 26.45 1.32
C ALA A 87 -17.77 25.86 0.01
N VAL A 88 -18.64 25.18 -0.75
CA VAL A 88 -18.30 24.73 -2.11
C VAL A 88 -18.15 25.96 -3.00
N PRO A 89 -16.99 26.20 -3.63
CA PRO A 89 -16.79 27.38 -4.47
C PRO A 89 -17.81 27.46 -5.60
N ALA A 90 -18.18 28.70 -5.98
CA ALA A 90 -19.00 28.90 -7.16
C ALA A 90 -18.26 28.35 -8.40
N GLY A 91 -18.94 27.51 -9.20
CA GLY A 91 -18.32 26.88 -10.36
C GLY A 91 -17.44 25.67 -10.03
N ALA A 92 -17.58 25.06 -8.86
CA ALA A 92 -16.81 23.89 -8.43
C ALA A 92 -16.97 22.65 -9.35
N SER A 93 -18.02 22.58 -10.15
CA SER A 93 -18.19 21.50 -11.13
C SER A 93 -17.01 21.45 -12.10
N GLY A 94 -16.34 20.30 -12.16
CA GLY A 94 -15.11 20.10 -12.93
C GLY A 94 -13.84 20.63 -12.25
N GLY A 95 -13.93 21.20 -11.03
CA GLY A 95 -12.79 21.44 -10.14
C GLY A 95 -12.51 20.22 -9.26
N PHE A 96 -11.60 20.40 -8.31
CA PHE A 96 -11.13 19.29 -7.46
C PHE A 96 -11.11 19.70 -5.99
N PHE A 97 -11.12 18.69 -5.12
CA PHE A 97 -10.70 18.87 -3.73
C PHE A 97 -9.85 17.68 -3.29
N ALA A 98 -8.91 17.93 -2.40
CA ALA A 98 -8.19 16.90 -1.67
C ALA A 98 -8.67 16.91 -0.22
N GLY A 99 -8.87 15.73 0.38
CA GLY A 99 -9.37 15.63 1.75
C GLY A 99 -9.67 14.21 2.16
N THR A 100 -10.32 14.08 3.31
CA THR A 100 -10.73 12.81 3.90
C THR A 100 -12.25 12.71 3.89
N LEU A 101 -12.77 11.55 3.49
CA LEU A 101 -14.18 11.21 3.56
C LEU A 101 -14.42 10.17 4.64
N LEU A 102 -15.50 10.32 5.40
CA LEU A 102 -15.94 9.45 6.47
C LEU A 102 -17.19 8.70 6.00
N PRO A 103 -17.27 7.38 6.15
CA PRO A 103 -18.45 6.63 5.73
C PRO A 103 -19.66 7.04 6.56
N LEU A 104 -20.82 7.12 5.94
CA LEU A 104 -22.10 7.28 6.62
C LEU A 104 -22.78 5.93 6.61
N ALA A 105 -22.95 5.33 7.78
CA ALA A 105 -23.41 3.96 7.99
C ALA A 105 -24.55 3.53 7.06
N ASP A 106 -24.56 2.27 6.66
CA ASP A 106 -25.56 1.54 5.89
C ASP A 106 -25.72 1.91 4.39
N ASP A 107 -24.96 2.87 3.87
CA ASP A 107 -24.98 3.24 2.46
C ASP A 107 -23.55 3.46 1.96
N ASP A 108 -23.00 2.46 1.30
CA ASP A 108 -21.62 2.49 0.75
C ASP A 108 -21.38 3.65 -0.22
N SER A 109 -22.45 4.33 -0.68
CA SER A 109 -22.36 5.46 -1.58
C SER A 109 -22.33 6.82 -0.88
N ALA A 110 -22.71 6.91 0.40
CA ALA A 110 -22.88 8.16 1.13
C ALA A 110 -21.73 8.45 2.09
N TRP A 111 -21.10 9.58 1.93
CA TRP A 111 -19.88 9.98 2.64
C TRP A 111 -19.99 11.37 3.24
N LEU A 112 -19.38 11.59 4.40
CA LEU A 112 -19.27 12.88 5.05
C LEU A 112 -17.86 13.44 4.86
N ALA A 113 -17.74 14.68 4.40
CA ALA A 113 -16.46 15.37 4.35
C ALA A 113 -15.90 15.58 5.77
N ALA A 114 -14.61 15.26 6.01
CA ALA A 114 -13.99 15.34 7.35
C ALA A 114 -13.73 16.78 7.83
N GLY A 115 -13.75 17.78 6.93
CA GLY A 115 -13.51 19.19 7.24
C GLY A 115 -12.06 19.64 6.99
N ASP A 116 -11.26 18.79 6.35
CA ASP A 116 -9.86 19.05 5.96
C ASP A 116 -9.70 19.32 4.45
N GLU A 117 -10.81 19.67 3.75
CA GLU A 117 -10.80 19.78 2.29
C GLU A 117 -10.02 21.00 1.82
N ILE A 118 -9.13 20.78 0.86
CA ILE A 118 -8.42 21.81 0.11
C ILE A 118 -8.95 21.82 -1.31
N TRP A 119 -9.49 22.97 -1.75
CA TRP A 119 -10.11 23.14 -3.06
C TRP A 119 -9.11 23.59 -4.11
N TYR A 120 -9.24 23.05 -5.31
CA TYR A 120 -8.42 23.38 -6.47
C TYR A 120 -9.34 23.72 -7.68
N PRO A 121 -9.07 24.81 -8.41
CA PRO A 121 -9.79 25.11 -9.64
C PRO A 121 -9.42 24.11 -10.74
N ARG A 122 -10.25 24.04 -11.78
CA ARG A 122 -10.02 23.16 -12.94
C ARG A 122 -8.67 23.42 -13.64
N SER A 123 -8.19 24.67 -13.62
CA SER A 123 -6.88 25.04 -14.16
C SER A 123 -5.72 24.26 -13.56
N ASP A 124 -5.85 23.80 -12.32
CA ASP A 124 -4.81 23.14 -11.57
C ASP A 124 -4.80 21.60 -11.77
N ALA A 125 -5.59 21.10 -12.73
CA ALA A 125 -5.72 19.68 -13.02
C ALA A 125 -4.38 18.94 -13.13
N PRO A 126 -3.32 19.46 -13.79
CA PRO A 126 -2.02 18.75 -13.85
C PRO A 126 -1.34 18.64 -12.48
N GLN A 127 -1.46 19.65 -11.62
CA GLN A 127 -0.89 19.63 -10.27
C GLN A 127 -1.65 18.65 -9.38
N VAL A 128 -2.98 18.71 -9.45
CA VAL A 128 -3.87 17.82 -8.69
C VAL A 128 -3.68 16.35 -9.10
N ALA A 129 -3.50 16.10 -10.39
CA ALA A 129 -3.19 14.74 -10.88
C ALA A 129 -1.85 14.22 -10.34
N ARG A 130 -0.82 15.07 -10.26
CA ARG A 130 0.46 14.68 -9.64
C ARG A 130 0.30 14.36 -8.16
N LEU A 131 -0.51 15.15 -7.44
CA LEU A 131 -0.84 14.87 -6.03
C LEU A 131 -1.53 13.50 -5.88
N ALA A 132 -2.48 13.17 -6.75
CA ALA A 132 -3.16 11.87 -6.74
C ALA A 132 -2.19 10.71 -7.09
N ILE A 133 -1.28 10.90 -8.05
CA ILE A 133 -0.24 9.91 -8.40
C ILE A 133 0.70 9.69 -7.22
N ASP A 134 1.18 10.75 -6.58
CA ASP A 134 2.05 10.67 -5.41
C ASP A 134 1.36 9.91 -4.26
N LEU A 135 0.10 10.21 -4.00
CA LEU A 135 -0.70 9.52 -3.00
C LEU A 135 -0.89 8.02 -3.33
N ALA A 136 -1.24 7.69 -4.58
CA ALA A 136 -1.40 6.32 -5.05
C ALA A 136 -0.08 5.52 -4.99
N THR A 137 1.05 6.17 -5.25
CA THR A 137 2.37 5.53 -5.21
C THR A 137 2.85 5.27 -3.79
N ARG A 138 2.64 6.23 -2.88
CA ARG A 138 3.05 6.10 -1.48
C ARG A 138 2.13 5.21 -0.65
N LYS A 139 0.85 5.11 -1.05
CA LYS A 139 -0.20 4.37 -0.36
C LYS A 139 -1.02 3.56 -1.36
N PRO A 140 -0.44 2.52 -1.97
CA PRO A 140 -1.11 1.71 -2.98
C PRO A 140 -2.39 1.03 -2.45
N GLU A 141 -2.49 0.80 -1.15
CA GLU A 141 -3.69 0.25 -0.51
C GLU A 141 -4.94 1.13 -0.74
N LEU A 142 -4.78 2.44 -0.91
CA LEU A 142 -5.90 3.34 -1.23
C LEU A 142 -6.47 3.10 -2.62
N VAL A 143 -5.64 2.65 -3.57
CA VAL A 143 -6.07 2.32 -4.94
C VAL A 143 -6.96 1.08 -4.94
N PHE A 144 -6.67 0.12 -4.06
CA PHE A 144 -7.26 -1.22 -4.06
C PHE A 144 -8.58 -1.34 -3.30
N ARG A 145 -9.14 -0.24 -2.83
CA ARG A 145 -10.57 -0.16 -2.50
C ARG A 145 -11.43 -0.52 -3.73
N ASN A 146 -10.94 -0.21 -4.92
CA ASN A 146 -11.53 -0.66 -6.18
C ASN A 146 -11.05 -2.09 -6.50
N GLN A 147 -11.96 -3.07 -6.42
CA GLN A 147 -11.68 -4.48 -6.66
C GLN A 147 -11.17 -4.77 -8.09
N GLU A 148 -11.61 -3.98 -9.08
CA GLU A 148 -11.10 -4.12 -10.44
C GLU A 148 -9.62 -3.74 -10.50
N LYS A 149 -9.24 -2.63 -9.85
CA LYS A 149 -7.82 -2.24 -9.74
C LYS A 149 -7.00 -3.23 -8.92
N ALA A 150 -7.56 -3.81 -7.86
CA ALA A 150 -6.90 -4.88 -7.12
C ALA A 150 -6.62 -6.09 -8.02
N THR A 151 -7.60 -6.51 -8.80
CA THR A 151 -7.45 -7.61 -9.78
C THR A 151 -6.37 -7.31 -10.81
N GLN A 152 -6.36 -6.08 -11.36
CA GLN A 152 -5.33 -5.62 -12.29
C GLN A 152 -3.94 -5.57 -11.63
N GLY A 153 -3.84 -5.10 -10.38
CA GLY A 153 -2.61 -5.05 -9.63
C GLY A 153 -1.98 -6.44 -9.42
N TRP A 154 -2.79 -7.43 -9.03
CA TRP A 154 -2.33 -8.82 -8.91
C TRP A 154 -1.90 -9.41 -10.26
N ALA A 155 -2.59 -9.07 -11.35
CA ALA A 155 -2.20 -9.51 -12.69
C ALA A 155 -0.85 -8.89 -13.11
N TYR A 156 -0.61 -7.62 -12.78
CA TYR A 156 0.69 -6.98 -13.02
C TYR A 156 1.81 -7.64 -12.21
N MET A 157 1.61 -7.91 -10.93
CA MET A 157 2.62 -8.56 -10.10
C MET A 157 2.99 -9.96 -10.60
N ARG A 158 2.00 -10.76 -11.01
CA ARG A 158 2.26 -12.08 -11.63
C ARG A 158 3.10 -11.96 -12.89
N ARG A 159 2.72 -11.06 -13.79
CA ARG A 159 3.47 -10.82 -15.03
C ARG A 159 4.90 -10.34 -14.74
N ASP A 160 5.07 -9.42 -13.82
CA ASP A 160 6.37 -8.91 -13.44
C ASP A 160 7.27 -10.01 -12.83
N ARG A 161 6.67 -10.93 -12.05
CA ARG A 161 7.37 -12.12 -11.55
C ARG A 161 7.75 -13.07 -12.69
N GLU A 162 6.87 -13.31 -13.67
CA GLU A 162 7.16 -14.13 -14.84
C GLU A 162 8.33 -13.55 -15.66
N GLU A 163 8.35 -12.22 -15.87
CA GLU A 163 9.46 -11.53 -16.54
C GLU A 163 10.77 -11.65 -15.74
N PHE A 164 10.70 -11.54 -14.39
CA PHE A 164 11.85 -11.74 -13.52
C PHE A 164 12.40 -13.19 -13.63
N VAL A 165 11.53 -14.17 -13.55
CA VAL A 165 11.91 -15.59 -13.69
C VAL A 165 12.47 -15.87 -15.10
N ALA A 166 11.89 -15.30 -16.15
CA ALA A 166 12.40 -15.45 -17.50
C ALA A 166 13.84 -14.90 -17.66
N PHE A 167 14.17 -13.80 -16.96
CA PHE A 167 15.49 -13.20 -17.02
C PHE A 167 16.52 -13.91 -16.15
N PHE A 168 16.16 -14.27 -14.90
CA PHE A 168 17.10 -14.84 -13.92
C PHE A 168 17.06 -16.36 -13.84
N GLY A 169 16.08 -17.03 -14.46
CA GLY A 169 15.87 -18.47 -14.40
C GLY A 169 15.20 -18.97 -13.13
N ARG A 170 14.94 -18.09 -12.15
CA ARG A 170 14.33 -18.41 -10.84
C ARG A 170 13.75 -17.17 -10.20
N ASP A 171 12.87 -17.35 -9.23
CA ASP A 171 12.23 -16.27 -8.48
C ASP A 171 12.96 -15.87 -7.18
N GLU A 172 14.09 -16.54 -6.90
CA GLU A 172 14.92 -16.30 -5.72
C GLU A 172 16.41 -16.35 -6.10
N LEU A 173 17.15 -15.32 -5.71
CA LEU A 173 18.57 -15.16 -5.98
C LEU A 173 19.31 -14.89 -4.68
N VAL A 174 20.52 -15.45 -4.57
CA VAL A 174 21.51 -15.03 -3.59
C VAL A 174 22.67 -14.43 -4.37
N LEU A 175 22.96 -13.18 -4.16
CA LEU A 175 24.01 -12.45 -4.88
C LEU A 175 24.99 -11.80 -3.90
N PRO A 176 26.29 -11.68 -4.29
CA PRO A 176 27.17 -10.74 -3.62
C PRO A 176 26.57 -9.32 -3.67
N THR A 177 26.59 -8.62 -2.55
CA THR A 177 25.95 -7.30 -2.45
C THR A 177 26.47 -6.33 -3.50
N LEU A 178 27.78 -6.34 -3.76
CA LEU A 178 28.43 -5.48 -4.76
C LEU A 178 27.98 -5.74 -6.21
N GLU A 179 27.48 -6.93 -6.51
CA GLU A 179 27.00 -7.30 -7.84
C GLU A 179 25.50 -7.08 -8.04
N ALA A 180 24.75 -7.07 -6.95
CA ALA A 180 23.29 -7.12 -6.98
C ALA A 180 22.69 -5.90 -7.70
N GLU A 181 23.21 -4.69 -7.46
CA GLU A 181 22.75 -3.47 -8.12
C GLU A 181 22.94 -3.54 -9.64
N GLY A 182 24.11 -3.95 -10.10
CA GLY A 182 24.39 -4.10 -11.54
C GLY A 182 23.49 -5.13 -12.21
N ARG A 183 23.24 -6.27 -11.54
CA ARG A 183 22.37 -7.34 -12.04
C ARG A 183 20.91 -6.88 -12.15
N LEU A 184 20.40 -6.18 -11.14
CA LEU A 184 19.06 -5.62 -11.15
C LEU A 184 18.91 -4.52 -12.22
N ASN A 185 19.90 -3.65 -12.36
CA ASN A 185 19.87 -2.62 -13.38
C ASN A 185 19.89 -3.18 -14.80
N ALA A 186 20.59 -4.30 -15.05
CA ALA A 186 20.51 -5.02 -16.31
C ALA A 186 19.08 -5.55 -16.58
N TYR A 187 18.42 -6.11 -15.56
CA TYR A 187 17.03 -6.55 -15.65
C TYR A 187 16.07 -5.38 -15.94
N TYR A 188 16.15 -4.26 -15.23
CA TYR A 188 15.29 -3.10 -15.48
C TYR A 188 15.54 -2.47 -16.85
N LYS A 189 16.79 -2.47 -17.31
CA LYS A 189 17.13 -2.05 -18.68
C LYS A 189 16.43 -2.93 -19.72
N MET A 190 16.53 -4.26 -19.59
CA MET A 190 15.85 -5.20 -20.50
C MET A 190 14.34 -4.96 -20.53
N ARG A 191 13.68 -4.80 -19.35
CA ARG A 191 12.25 -4.51 -19.27
C ARG A 191 11.89 -3.22 -20.01
N ARG A 192 12.65 -2.16 -19.79
CA ARG A 192 12.44 -0.87 -20.46
C ARG A 192 12.57 -1.01 -21.98
N ASP A 193 13.63 -1.66 -22.44
CA ASP A 193 13.88 -1.85 -23.86
C ASP A 193 12.75 -2.67 -24.52
N SER A 194 12.28 -3.72 -23.87
CA SER A 194 11.12 -4.52 -24.29
C SER A 194 9.82 -3.69 -24.34
N ALA A 195 9.56 -2.87 -23.32
CA ALA A 195 8.38 -2.00 -23.28
C ALA A 195 8.40 -0.93 -24.37
N LEU A 196 9.58 -0.37 -24.69
CA LEU A 196 9.76 0.59 -25.78
C LEU A 196 9.55 -0.08 -27.16
N ALA A 197 10.06 -1.29 -27.35
CA ALA A 197 9.85 -2.07 -28.56
C ALA A 197 8.36 -2.40 -28.78
N ALA A 198 7.64 -2.79 -27.73
CA ALA A 198 6.20 -3.12 -27.78
C ALA A 198 5.32 -1.91 -28.12
N ARG A 199 5.70 -0.70 -27.69
CA ARG A 199 4.93 0.53 -27.95
C ARG A 199 5.08 1.09 -29.36
N GLY A 200 5.99 0.53 -30.19
CA GLY A 200 6.30 1.06 -31.51
C GLY A 200 6.96 2.44 -31.45
N ARG A 201 7.54 2.90 -32.58
CA ARG A 201 8.23 4.21 -32.66
C ARG A 201 7.33 5.45 -32.47
N HIS A 202 6.06 5.27 -32.20
CA HIS A 202 5.11 6.36 -32.01
C HIS A 202 4.97 6.69 -30.52
N ARG A 203 5.72 7.64 -30.12
CA ARG A 203 5.71 8.45 -28.91
C ARG A 203 6.84 8.15 -27.93
N ALA A 204 7.98 8.75 -28.21
CA ALA A 204 8.87 9.20 -27.16
C ALA A 204 8.09 10.19 -26.27
N VAL A 205 7.43 9.69 -25.25
CA VAL A 205 6.98 10.52 -24.14
C VAL A 205 8.10 10.50 -23.13
N SER A 206 8.78 11.62 -23.08
CA SER A 206 9.68 12.06 -22.04
C SER A 206 9.04 11.91 -20.66
N ASP A 207 9.13 10.76 -20.08
CA ASP A 207 9.09 10.54 -18.65
C ASP A 207 9.53 9.11 -18.34
N THR A 208 10.66 8.76 -18.89
CA THR A 208 11.44 7.66 -18.37
C THR A 208 12.55 8.28 -17.57
N GLY A 209 12.22 8.79 -16.40
CA GLY A 209 13.21 8.84 -15.36
C GLY A 209 13.84 7.46 -15.35
N GLU A 210 15.15 7.38 -15.55
CA GLU A 210 15.85 6.09 -15.49
C GLU A 210 15.48 5.45 -14.17
N THR A 211 14.62 4.43 -14.22
CA THR A 211 14.33 3.62 -13.03
C THR A 211 15.58 2.79 -12.81
N THR A 212 16.54 3.40 -12.15
CA THR A 212 17.77 2.76 -11.74
C THR A 212 17.56 2.24 -10.34
N PHE A 213 17.76 0.96 -10.14
CA PHE A 213 17.78 0.41 -8.80
C PHE A 213 19.05 0.89 -8.11
N VAL A 214 18.90 1.47 -6.94
CA VAL A 214 20.01 1.88 -6.09
C VAL A 214 19.94 1.04 -4.82
N MET A 215 21.01 0.30 -4.55
CA MET A 215 21.12 -0.48 -3.32
C MET A 215 21.21 0.49 -2.13
N PRO A 216 20.37 0.34 -1.07
CA PRO A 216 20.51 1.15 0.12
C PRO A 216 21.91 1.01 0.75
N GLU A 217 22.52 2.14 1.16
CA GLU A 217 23.89 2.14 1.71
C GLU A 217 24.10 1.13 2.83
N GLY A 218 23.10 0.95 3.71
CA GLY A 218 23.17 -0.02 4.80
C GLY A 218 23.32 -1.49 4.36
N PHE A 219 23.09 -1.81 3.09
CA PHE A 219 23.29 -3.18 2.59
C PHE A 219 24.75 -3.50 2.29
N PHE A 220 25.58 -2.49 1.97
CA PHE A 220 26.98 -2.69 1.61
C PHE A 220 27.89 -3.20 2.76
N GLN A 221 27.36 -3.19 3.99
CA GLN A 221 28.03 -3.83 5.13
C GLN A 221 27.88 -5.37 5.16
N PHE A 222 27.04 -5.96 4.29
CA PHE A 222 26.74 -7.37 4.22
C PHE A 222 27.34 -7.99 2.96
N ASP A 223 27.86 -9.21 3.07
CA ASP A 223 28.50 -9.92 1.95
C ASP A 223 27.50 -10.29 0.86
N THR A 224 26.29 -10.69 1.25
CA THR A 224 25.26 -11.18 0.33
C THR A 224 23.91 -10.55 0.58
N VAL A 225 23.12 -10.47 -0.50
CA VAL A 225 21.71 -10.13 -0.46
C VAL A 225 20.86 -11.23 -1.08
N GLY A 226 19.66 -11.43 -0.53
CA GLY A 226 18.61 -12.19 -1.17
C GLY A 226 17.72 -11.28 -1.98
N ILE A 227 17.38 -11.69 -3.20
CA ILE A 227 16.41 -11.04 -4.04
C ILE A 227 15.31 -12.05 -4.34
N ILE A 228 14.11 -11.78 -3.87
CA ILE A 228 12.98 -12.71 -3.98
C ILE A 228 11.85 -11.99 -4.69
N TYR A 229 11.27 -12.62 -5.71
CA TYR A 229 10.03 -12.14 -6.32
C TYR A 229 8.89 -13.10 -6.00
N ASP A 230 8.01 -12.70 -5.11
CA ASP A 230 6.86 -13.47 -4.64
C ASP A 230 5.55 -12.97 -5.26
N GLU A 231 4.55 -13.85 -5.36
CA GLU A 231 3.25 -13.48 -5.93
C GLU A 231 2.42 -12.57 -5.02
N VAL A 232 2.67 -12.61 -3.70
CA VAL A 232 1.95 -11.84 -2.69
C VAL A 232 2.81 -10.70 -2.16
N ASP A 233 4.04 -11.00 -1.74
CA ASP A 233 4.95 -10.01 -1.15
C ASP A 233 5.65 -9.15 -2.22
N GLY A 234 5.56 -9.54 -3.51
CA GLY A 234 6.20 -8.82 -4.61
C GLY A 234 7.72 -8.93 -4.60
N PHE A 235 8.38 -7.84 -4.97
CA PHE A 235 9.83 -7.76 -5.05
C PHE A 235 10.44 -7.42 -3.68
N VAL A 236 11.21 -8.35 -3.12
CA VAL A 236 11.80 -8.24 -1.79
C VAL A 236 13.32 -8.36 -1.87
N VAL A 237 14.05 -7.43 -1.24
CA VAL A 237 15.50 -7.48 -1.08
C VAL A 237 15.82 -7.58 0.40
N VAL A 238 16.62 -8.58 0.79
CA VAL A 238 16.96 -8.85 2.18
C VAL A 238 18.47 -9.03 2.37
N PRO A 239 19.06 -8.51 3.45
CA PRO A 239 20.51 -8.64 3.71
C PRO A 239 20.86 -10.03 4.23
N GLU A 240 22.13 -10.44 4.05
CA GLU A 240 22.73 -11.66 4.60
C GLU A 240 21.95 -12.97 4.29
N TYR A 241 21.19 -12.97 3.20
CA TYR A 241 20.36 -14.12 2.86
C TYR A 241 21.17 -15.39 2.56
N GLY A 242 22.38 -15.23 1.99
CA GLY A 242 23.29 -16.35 1.76
C GLY A 242 23.70 -17.05 3.05
N MET A 243 24.01 -16.27 4.09
CA MET A 243 24.37 -16.82 5.42
C MET A 243 23.15 -17.50 6.06
N LEU A 244 21.97 -16.91 5.94
CA LEU A 244 20.74 -17.52 6.42
C LEU A 244 20.44 -18.85 5.70
N ALA A 245 20.51 -18.86 4.37
CA ALA A 245 20.26 -20.06 3.56
C ALA A 245 21.27 -21.19 3.86
N ALA A 246 22.56 -20.85 4.03
CA ALA A 246 23.58 -21.80 4.41
C ALA A 246 23.25 -22.48 5.76
N MET A 247 22.76 -21.73 6.74
CA MET A 247 22.37 -22.29 8.04
C MET A 247 21.17 -23.25 7.94
N PHE A 248 20.23 -23.00 7.02
CA PHE A 248 19.12 -23.94 6.78
C PHE A 248 19.58 -25.18 6.01
N ALA A 249 20.58 -25.05 5.12
CA ALA A 249 21.17 -26.18 4.44
C ALA A 249 22.02 -27.06 5.40
N ASP A 250 22.78 -26.43 6.30
CA ASP A 250 23.57 -27.09 7.36
C ASP A 250 23.20 -26.52 8.74
N PRO A 251 22.35 -27.22 9.51
CA PRO A 251 21.94 -26.77 10.84
C PRO A 251 23.07 -26.66 11.88
N ALA A 252 24.25 -27.26 11.62
CA ALA A 252 25.40 -27.10 12.50
C ALA A 252 25.86 -25.64 12.60
N LEU A 253 25.71 -24.86 11.52
CA LEU A 253 26.00 -23.44 11.46
C LEU A 253 25.14 -22.59 12.42
N ALA A 254 24.00 -23.10 12.87
CA ALA A 254 23.19 -22.42 13.90
C ALA A 254 23.90 -22.36 15.27
N ALA A 255 25.00 -23.05 15.46
CA ALA A 255 25.85 -22.94 16.65
C ALA A 255 26.78 -21.70 16.57
N ASP A 256 27.09 -21.22 15.38
CA ASP A 256 27.89 -20.02 15.18
C ASP A 256 27.08 -18.76 15.57
N PRO A 257 27.64 -17.86 16.42
CA PRO A 257 26.95 -16.66 16.85
C PRO A 257 26.55 -15.71 15.69
N GLY A 258 27.36 -15.63 14.63
CA GLY A 258 27.08 -14.80 13.45
C GLY A 258 25.81 -15.26 12.75
N HIS A 259 25.73 -16.54 12.37
CA HIS A 259 24.55 -17.13 11.74
C HIS A 259 23.30 -17.03 12.62
N ALA A 260 23.44 -17.32 13.93
CA ALA A 260 22.34 -17.20 14.87
C ALA A 260 21.81 -15.75 14.98
N ASN A 261 22.69 -14.75 14.91
CA ASN A 261 22.30 -13.34 14.94
C ASN A 261 21.53 -12.92 13.67
N VAL A 262 21.91 -13.44 12.50
CA VAL A 262 21.15 -13.21 11.26
C VAL A 262 19.71 -13.68 11.41
N LEU A 263 19.47 -14.92 11.87
CA LEU A 263 18.10 -15.41 12.08
C LEU A 263 17.33 -14.56 13.12
N ARG A 264 18.00 -14.15 14.20
CA ARG A 264 17.38 -13.25 15.21
C ARG A 264 17.02 -11.89 14.61
N ALA A 265 17.87 -11.32 13.73
CA ALA A 265 17.57 -10.09 13.01
C ALA A 265 16.35 -10.26 12.10
N TYR A 266 16.28 -11.34 11.32
CA TYR A 266 15.10 -11.64 10.48
C TYR A 266 13.81 -11.80 11.28
N LEU A 267 13.87 -12.29 12.51
CA LEU A 267 12.71 -12.36 13.39
C LEU A 267 12.36 -11.04 14.07
N ARG A 268 13.30 -10.11 14.23
CA ARG A 268 13.11 -8.86 14.99
C ARG A 268 12.80 -7.66 14.11
N GLU A 269 13.49 -7.53 12.97
CA GLU A 269 13.42 -6.34 12.13
C GLU A 269 12.11 -6.28 11.34
N ASP A 270 11.26 -5.29 11.61
CA ASP A 270 9.95 -5.15 10.95
C ASP A 270 10.05 -4.90 9.44
N SER A 271 11.16 -4.32 8.98
CA SER A 271 11.45 -4.11 7.55
C SER A 271 11.71 -5.40 6.76
N ILE A 272 11.99 -6.50 7.44
CA ILE A 272 12.19 -7.82 6.80
C ILE A 272 10.88 -8.62 6.91
N PRO A 273 10.21 -8.95 5.80
CA PRO A 273 8.98 -9.74 5.84
C PRO A 273 9.24 -11.18 6.30
N PRO A 274 8.21 -11.92 6.71
CA PRO A 274 8.37 -13.34 7.08
C PRO A 274 8.65 -14.27 5.89
N LEU A 275 8.50 -13.79 4.67
CA LEU A 275 8.65 -14.54 3.42
C LEU A 275 9.96 -15.34 3.32
N PRO A 276 11.18 -14.77 3.56
CA PRO A 276 12.43 -15.52 3.46
C PRO A 276 12.47 -16.73 4.38
N LEU A 277 12.02 -16.58 5.62
CA LEU A 277 11.98 -17.67 6.60
C LEU A 277 10.99 -18.76 6.21
N ARG A 278 9.83 -18.39 5.65
CA ARG A 278 8.84 -19.35 5.14
C ARG A 278 9.38 -20.14 3.96
N ARG A 279 10.08 -19.50 3.02
CA ARG A 279 10.69 -20.15 1.86
C ARG A 279 11.80 -21.12 2.27
N LEU A 280 12.70 -20.69 3.14
CA LEU A 280 13.77 -21.57 3.64
C LEU A 280 13.22 -22.74 4.44
N ALA A 281 12.20 -22.54 5.26
CA ALA A 281 11.53 -23.61 5.98
C ALA A 281 10.89 -24.64 5.03
N ALA A 282 10.30 -24.17 3.92
CA ALA A 282 9.74 -25.05 2.89
C ALA A 282 10.82 -25.77 2.06
N ALA A 283 11.94 -25.10 1.78
CA ALA A 283 13.07 -25.69 1.05
C ALA A 283 13.86 -26.73 1.88
N TYR A 284 13.92 -26.54 3.20
CA TYR A 284 14.70 -27.40 4.11
C TYR A 284 13.85 -27.98 5.26
N PRO A 285 12.79 -28.73 4.97
CA PRO A 285 11.84 -29.19 6.00
C PRO A 285 12.48 -30.13 7.03
N GLY A 286 13.53 -30.85 6.67
CA GLY A 286 14.27 -31.74 7.59
C GLY A 286 15.18 -30.99 8.57
N ASN A 287 15.58 -29.76 8.26
CA ASN A 287 16.57 -29.00 8.99
C ASN A 287 15.97 -27.87 9.83
N VAL A 288 14.82 -27.35 9.42
CA VAL A 288 14.18 -26.14 9.99
C VAL A 288 14.02 -26.23 11.50
N ASP A 289 13.57 -27.37 12.01
CA ASP A 289 13.36 -27.56 13.46
C ASP A 289 14.69 -27.47 14.24
N ALA A 290 15.77 -28.08 13.71
CA ALA A 290 17.08 -28.04 14.35
C ALA A 290 17.66 -26.64 14.42
N VAL A 291 17.52 -25.85 13.32
CA VAL A 291 17.91 -24.44 13.24
C VAL A 291 17.20 -23.61 14.30
N PHE A 292 15.87 -23.66 14.31
CA PHE A 292 15.08 -22.87 15.25
C PHE A 292 15.25 -23.29 16.72
N ARG A 293 15.33 -24.61 16.99
CA ARG A 293 15.64 -25.11 18.35
C ARG A 293 16.94 -24.55 18.90
N ARG A 294 17.96 -24.53 18.05
CA ARG A 294 19.29 -24.04 18.44
C ARG A 294 19.27 -22.52 18.69
N VAL A 295 18.74 -21.74 17.76
CA VAL A 295 18.77 -20.26 17.83
C VAL A 295 17.86 -19.72 18.91
N LEU A 296 16.67 -20.33 19.13
CA LEU A 296 15.70 -19.93 20.15
C LEU A 296 16.00 -20.51 21.53
N GLY A 297 16.89 -21.49 21.65
CA GLY A 297 17.12 -22.20 22.91
C GLY A 297 15.93 -23.06 23.35
N ASN A 298 15.01 -23.40 22.46
CA ASN A 298 13.79 -24.15 22.73
C ASN A 298 13.82 -25.53 22.10
N ARG A 299 14.13 -26.57 22.90
CA ARG A 299 14.26 -27.95 22.41
C ARG A 299 12.95 -28.56 21.90
N SER A 300 11.80 -28.05 22.33
CA SER A 300 10.49 -28.57 21.92
C SER A 300 9.92 -27.85 20.68
N PHE A 301 10.62 -26.88 20.11
CA PHE A 301 10.14 -26.16 18.95
C PHE A 301 9.97 -27.10 17.74
N SER A 302 8.84 -26.97 17.06
CA SER A 302 8.57 -27.58 15.77
C SER A 302 7.99 -26.54 14.83
N TRP A 303 8.57 -26.39 13.65
CA TRP A 303 8.11 -25.41 12.67
C TRP A 303 6.66 -25.64 12.26
N ASN A 304 6.27 -26.88 12.04
CA ASN A 304 4.90 -27.25 11.65
C ASN A 304 3.85 -26.84 12.68
N GLN A 305 4.20 -26.87 13.98
CA GLN A 305 3.28 -26.53 15.07
C GLN A 305 3.41 -25.06 15.49
N ASN A 306 4.63 -24.54 15.53
CA ASN A 306 4.92 -23.25 16.17
C ASN A 306 5.35 -22.16 15.18
N GLY A 307 5.76 -22.50 13.95
CA GLY A 307 6.39 -21.56 13.01
C GLY A 307 5.52 -20.37 12.67
N ILE A 308 4.28 -20.59 12.24
CA ILE A 308 3.35 -19.49 11.92
C ILE A 308 3.00 -18.66 13.17
N GLY A 309 2.80 -19.32 14.32
CA GLY A 309 2.57 -18.62 15.61
C GLY A 309 3.75 -17.73 16.01
N LEU A 310 4.98 -18.22 15.82
CA LEU A 310 6.20 -17.44 16.04
C LEU A 310 6.26 -16.23 15.11
N LEU A 311 6.03 -16.42 13.81
CA LEU A 311 6.06 -15.32 12.83
C LEU A 311 4.98 -14.27 13.12
N ARG A 312 3.75 -14.67 13.42
CA ARG A 312 2.67 -13.74 13.80
C ARG A 312 3.03 -12.93 15.05
N LYS A 313 3.64 -13.57 16.04
CA LYS A 313 4.09 -12.89 17.27
C LYS A 313 5.23 -11.90 17.00
N ARG A 314 6.12 -12.21 16.07
CA ARG A 314 7.31 -11.40 15.76
C ARG A 314 7.05 -10.32 14.73
N LYS A 315 6.08 -10.52 13.85
CA LYS A 315 5.72 -9.63 12.74
C LYS A 315 4.22 -9.29 12.77
N PRO A 316 3.68 -8.75 13.90
CA PRO A 316 2.25 -8.52 14.03
C PRO A 316 1.73 -7.57 12.96
N GLY A 317 2.47 -6.52 12.57
CA GLY A 317 2.09 -5.58 11.54
C GLY A 317 1.89 -6.23 10.16
N TYR A 318 2.76 -7.16 9.78
CA TYR A 318 2.62 -7.91 8.53
C TYR A 318 1.33 -8.75 8.48
N TYR A 319 0.99 -9.40 9.59
CA TYR A 319 -0.18 -10.29 9.64
C TYR A 319 -1.50 -9.58 10.00
N ALA A 320 -1.46 -8.31 10.38
CA ALA A 320 -2.65 -7.51 10.68
C ALA A 320 -3.28 -6.92 9.41
N ALA A 321 -2.51 -6.68 8.37
CA ALA A 321 -2.99 -6.14 7.11
C ALA A 321 -3.38 -7.26 6.14
N GLU A 322 -4.46 -7.05 5.39
CA GLU A 322 -4.74 -7.88 4.21
C GLU A 322 -3.70 -7.61 3.13
N PRO A 323 -3.19 -8.65 2.45
CA PRO A 323 -2.25 -8.45 1.36
C PRO A 323 -2.87 -7.60 0.24
N THR A 324 -2.16 -6.58 -0.18
CA THR A 324 -2.53 -5.74 -1.34
C THR A 324 -1.40 -5.77 -2.37
N PRO A 325 -1.73 -5.60 -3.68
CA PRO A 325 -0.67 -5.53 -4.69
C PRO A 325 0.35 -4.44 -4.38
N GLY A 326 1.65 -4.75 -4.46
CA GLY A 326 2.74 -3.80 -4.23
C GLY A 326 3.03 -2.86 -5.40
N VAL A 327 2.05 -2.66 -6.32
CA VAL A 327 2.19 -1.84 -7.52
C VAL A 327 1.07 -0.79 -7.58
N ALA A 328 1.36 0.42 -8.04
CA ALA A 328 0.35 1.44 -8.25
C ALA A 328 -0.34 1.24 -9.61
N VAL A 329 -1.66 1.03 -9.61
CA VAL A 329 -2.49 0.93 -10.82
C VAL A 329 -3.07 2.30 -11.13
N LEU A 330 -2.38 3.07 -11.98
CA LEU A 330 -2.80 4.40 -12.40
C LEU A 330 -3.69 4.32 -13.64
N SER A 331 -4.75 5.12 -13.68
CA SER A 331 -5.63 5.20 -14.84
C SER A 331 -5.08 6.05 -15.96
N ASP A 332 -5.51 5.77 -17.19
CA ASP A 332 -5.20 6.60 -18.36
C ASP A 332 -5.71 8.04 -18.19
N ARG A 333 -6.86 8.20 -17.51
CA ARG A 333 -7.42 9.53 -17.18
C ARG A 333 -6.48 10.32 -16.29
N LEU A 334 -5.99 9.72 -15.21
CA LEU A 334 -5.09 10.36 -14.26
C LEU A 334 -3.77 10.74 -14.94
N LEU A 335 -3.23 9.85 -15.77
CA LEU A 335 -2.04 10.10 -16.56
C LEU A 335 -2.25 11.21 -17.61
N ALA A 336 -3.43 11.27 -18.25
CA ALA A 336 -3.78 12.33 -19.19
C ALA A 336 -3.91 13.72 -18.50
N LEU A 337 -4.52 13.74 -17.30
CA LEU A 337 -4.60 14.96 -16.48
C LEU A 337 -3.20 15.46 -16.09
N ALA A 338 -2.32 14.57 -15.64
CA ALA A 338 -0.96 14.92 -15.25
C ALA A 338 -0.14 15.52 -16.41
N ARG A 339 -0.42 15.12 -17.63
CA ARG A 339 0.22 15.65 -18.84
C ARG A 339 -0.41 16.97 -19.34
N GLY A 340 -1.44 17.47 -18.70
CA GLY A 340 -2.17 18.65 -19.17
C GLY A 340 -2.96 18.44 -20.47
N ALA A 341 -3.20 17.16 -20.87
CA ALA A 341 -4.03 16.84 -22.02
C ALA A 341 -5.49 17.25 -21.73
N ALA A 342 -6.12 17.97 -22.67
CA ALA A 342 -7.53 18.34 -22.58
C ALA A 342 -8.37 17.04 -22.46
N LEU A 343 -9.16 16.95 -21.40
CA LEU A 343 -10.09 15.84 -21.21
C LEU A 343 -11.17 15.93 -22.29
N ALA A 344 -11.17 14.98 -23.21
CA ALA A 344 -12.34 14.73 -24.02
C ALA A 344 -13.51 14.43 -23.07
N ARG A 345 -14.58 15.23 -23.14
CA ARG A 345 -15.83 14.95 -22.42
C ARG A 345 -16.30 13.58 -22.89
N ARG A 346 -16.31 12.59 -22.01
CA ARG A 346 -17.13 11.40 -22.27
C ARG A 346 -18.59 11.84 -22.17
N PRO A 347 -19.44 11.43 -23.14
CA PRO A 347 -20.85 11.74 -23.14
C PRO A 347 -21.57 11.15 -21.94
#